data_22c5609ef3ce1ecafd902279d01c7c32
#
_entry.id   22c5609ef3ce1ecafd902279d01c7c32
#
_cell.length_a   1.000
_cell.length_b   1.000
_cell.length_c   1.000
_cell.angle_alpha   90.00
_cell.angle_beta   90.00
_cell.angle_gamma   90.00
#
_symmetry.space_group_name_H-M   'P 1'
#
loop_
_entity.id
_entity.type
_entity.pdbx_description
1 polymer ?
#
loop_
_entity_poly.entity_id
_entity_poly.type
_entity_poly.pdbx_seq_one_letter_code
_entity_poly.pdbx_strand_id
1 'polypeptide(L)'
;MSNVLRRQIIKYENEYKSFMGIEKFPKYRLQFKEVSLEKADAVGFESAASTFYQTDTKEHTLLISANLPMLRYLAFHEFTHIFDAEMYAKGDKTRYLGITGFSEYHASQVELLQLLGVKNVEGIPDFSMKTIIEPLSGKRSVFQYVDEKYNHAIELFSRKDFLANIE
;
A
#
# COMPACT_ATOMS: atom_id res chain seq x y z
N MET A 1 -13.55 -17.32 -9.16
CA MET A 1 -12.31 -16.52 -9.04
C MET A 1 -12.36 -15.55 -7.87
N SER A 2 -13.42 -14.76 -7.67
CA SER A 2 -13.52 -13.79 -6.55
C SER A 2 -13.40 -14.41 -5.13
N ASN A 3 -13.91 -15.62 -4.92
CA ASN A 3 -13.83 -16.29 -3.60
C ASN A 3 -12.42 -16.69 -3.20
N VAL A 4 -11.55 -17.06 -4.14
CA VAL A 4 -10.15 -17.41 -3.86
C VAL A 4 -9.38 -16.17 -3.48
N LEU A 5 -9.50 -15.09 -4.26
CA LEU A 5 -8.86 -13.80 -3.96
C LEU A 5 -9.36 -13.24 -2.62
N ARG A 6 -10.65 -13.32 -2.33
CA ARG A 6 -11.20 -12.88 -1.04
C ARG A 6 -10.58 -13.63 0.14
N ARG A 7 -10.45 -14.95 0.05
CA ARG A 7 -9.79 -15.76 1.10
C ARG A 7 -8.31 -15.38 1.25
N GLN A 8 -7.63 -15.12 0.14
CA GLN A 8 -6.24 -14.70 0.15
C GLN A 8 -6.07 -13.33 0.83
N ILE A 9 -6.94 -12.37 0.55
CA ILE A 9 -6.93 -11.05 1.20
C ILE A 9 -7.17 -11.17 2.71
N ILE A 10 -8.14 -11.97 3.14
CA ILE A 10 -8.42 -12.23 4.56
C ILE A 10 -7.19 -12.85 5.24
N LYS A 11 -6.50 -13.78 4.56
CA LYS A 11 -5.26 -14.37 5.06
C LYS A 11 -4.19 -13.29 5.25
N TYR A 12 -3.96 -12.45 4.23
CA TYR A 12 -2.97 -11.38 4.30
C TYR A 12 -3.32 -10.31 5.34
N GLU A 13 -4.60 -10.00 5.55
CA GLU A 13 -5.04 -9.11 6.62
C GLU A 13 -4.67 -9.66 8.01
N ASN A 14 -4.88 -10.96 8.25
CA ASN A 14 -4.50 -11.59 9.51
C ASN A 14 -2.98 -11.60 9.71
N GLU A 15 -2.22 -11.84 8.64
CA GLU A 15 -0.76 -11.74 8.67
C GLU A 15 -0.29 -10.30 8.93
N TYR A 16 -0.93 -9.30 8.31
CA TYR A 16 -0.65 -7.89 8.54
C TYR A 16 -0.93 -7.48 9.99
N LYS A 17 -2.07 -7.89 10.55
CA LYS A 17 -2.38 -7.65 11.97
C LYS A 17 -1.30 -8.21 12.89
N SER A 18 -0.89 -9.43 12.65
CA SER A 18 0.20 -10.06 13.43
C SER A 18 1.53 -9.32 13.26
N PHE A 19 1.85 -8.91 12.03
CA PHE A 19 3.08 -8.16 11.71
C PHE A 19 3.11 -6.79 12.41
N MET A 20 1.99 -6.07 12.39
CA MET A 20 1.87 -4.73 13.00
C MET A 20 1.59 -4.77 14.51
N GLY A 21 1.36 -5.93 15.10
CA GLY A 21 1.00 -6.08 16.51
C GLY A 21 -0.37 -5.48 16.87
N ILE A 22 -1.32 -5.50 15.94
CA ILE A 22 -2.66 -4.94 16.13
C ILE A 22 -3.72 -6.04 16.23
N GLU A 23 -4.66 -5.89 17.15
CA GLU A 23 -5.75 -6.86 17.34
C GLU A 23 -6.89 -6.66 16.34
N LYS A 24 -7.21 -5.41 16.04
CA LYS A 24 -8.33 -5.03 15.18
C LYS A 24 -7.84 -4.23 13.99
N PHE A 25 -8.36 -4.57 12.82
CA PHE A 25 -8.12 -3.85 11.57
C PHE A 25 -9.37 -3.04 11.18
N PRO A 26 -9.23 -1.85 10.58
CA PRO A 26 -10.36 -1.07 10.11
C PRO A 26 -11.23 -1.85 9.12
N LYS A 27 -12.55 -1.63 9.18
CA LYS A 27 -13.46 -2.24 8.21
C LYS A 27 -13.26 -1.59 6.84
N TYR A 28 -13.28 -2.40 5.80
CA TYR A 28 -13.20 -1.92 4.43
C TYR A 28 -14.14 -2.71 3.52
N ARG A 29 -14.54 -2.09 2.42
CA ARG A 29 -15.28 -2.74 1.33
C ARG A 29 -14.27 -3.29 0.33
N LEU A 30 -14.31 -4.59 0.07
CA LEU A 30 -13.49 -5.22 -0.95
C LEU A 30 -14.21 -5.20 -2.30
N GLN A 31 -13.59 -4.60 -3.30
CA GLN A 31 -14.06 -4.54 -4.67
C GLN A 31 -13.04 -5.17 -5.62
N PHE A 32 -13.53 -5.72 -6.73
CA PHE A 32 -12.70 -6.32 -7.78
C PHE A 32 -12.92 -5.58 -9.09
N LYS A 33 -11.85 -5.31 -9.82
CA LYS A 33 -11.87 -4.74 -11.17
C LYS A 33 -11.05 -5.62 -12.11
N GLU A 34 -11.37 -5.63 -13.38
CA GLU A 34 -10.47 -6.14 -14.42
C GLU A 34 -9.61 -4.98 -14.92
N VAL A 35 -8.31 -5.24 -15.06
CA VAL A 35 -7.35 -4.29 -15.61
C VAL A 35 -6.97 -4.77 -17.00
N SER A 36 -7.01 -3.87 -17.99
CA SER A 36 -6.50 -4.14 -19.33
C SER A 36 -4.99 -4.40 -19.26
N LEU A 37 -4.53 -5.52 -19.82
CA LEU A 37 -3.10 -5.87 -19.83
C LEU A 37 -2.26 -4.82 -20.54
N GLU A 38 -2.79 -4.18 -21.58
CA GLU A 38 -2.11 -3.09 -22.31
C GLU A 38 -1.89 -1.84 -21.39
N LYS A 39 -2.82 -1.59 -20.46
CA LYS A 39 -2.67 -0.52 -19.46
C LYS A 39 -1.76 -0.94 -18.30
N ALA A 40 -1.73 -2.21 -17.95
CA ALA A 40 -0.83 -2.72 -16.91
C ALA A 40 0.65 -2.58 -17.30
N ASP A 41 0.99 -2.79 -18.57
CA ASP A 41 2.35 -2.62 -19.08
C ASP A 41 2.77 -1.13 -19.18
N ALA A 42 1.79 -0.22 -19.38
CA ALA A 42 2.06 1.20 -19.56
C ALA A 42 2.15 2.00 -18.24
N VAL A 43 1.49 1.54 -17.18
CA VAL A 43 1.31 2.28 -15.90
C VAL A 43 2.06 1.59 -14.73
N GLY A 44 2.71 0.45 -15.00
CA GLY A 44 3.31 -0.37 -13.95
C GLY A 44 2.25 -1.02 -13.04
N PHE A 45 2.71 -1.74 -12.03
CA PHE A 45 1.85 -2.56 -11.16
C PHE A 45 1.04 -1.79 -10.09
N GLU A 46 1.06 -0.47 -10.09
CA GLU A 46 0.15 0.38 -9.30
C GLU A 46 -1.33 0.08 -9.58
N SER A 47 -1.60 -0.64 -10.68
CA SER A 47 -2.94 -1.09 -11.05
C SER A 47 -3.40 -2.38 -10.37
N ALA A 48 -2.54 -3.11 -9.67
CA ALA A 48 -2.90 -4.39 -9.06
C ALA A 48 -3.83 -4.23 -7.86
N ALA A 49 -3.64 -3.17 -7.08
CA ALA A 49 -4.51 -2.79 -5.98
C ALA A 49 -4.50 -1.28 -5.79
N SER A 50 -5.50 -0.75 -5.11
CA SER A 50 -5.55 0.63 -4.64
C SER A 50 -6.58 0.78 -3.52
N THR A 51 -6.33 1.73 -2.63
CA THR A 51 -7.24 2.06 -1.54
C THR A 51 -7.86 3.44 -1.73
N PHE A 52 -9.11 3.56 -1.28
CA PHE A 52 -9.83 4.83 -1.27
C PHE A 52 -10.43 5.03 0.10
N TYR A 53 -10.30 6.23 0.63
CA TYR A 53 -10.94 6.64 1.86
C TYR A 53 -11.92 7.77 1.62
N GLN A 54 -13.19 7.53 1.96
CA GLN A 54 -14.24 8.54 1.92
C GLN A 54 -14.33 9.20 3.30
N THR A 55 -13.82 10.39 3.42
CA THR A 55 -13.74 11.11 4.71
C THR A 55 -15.11 11.40 5.30
N ASP A 56 -16.11 11.70 4.46
CA ASP A 56 -17.48 12.05 4.89
C ASP A 56 -18.21 10.87 5.54
N THR A 57 -18.03 9.66 4.99
CA THR A 57 -18.66 8.43 5.49
C THR A 57 -17.73 7.61 6.37
N LYS A 58 -16.44 7.94 6.40
CA LYS A 58 -15.36 7.16 7.03
C LYS A 58 -15.26 5.73 6.50
N GLU A 59 -15.59 5.55 5.23
CA GLU A 59 -15.55 4.24 4.59
C GLU A 59 -14.25 4.04 3.82
N HIS A 60 -13.64 2.89 4.03
CA HIS A 60 -12.48 2.43 3.25
C HIS A 60 -12.94 1.48 2.15
N THR A 61 -12.36 1.61 0.97
CA THR A 61 -12.51 0.66 -0.13
C THR A 61 -11.15 0.16 -0.55
N LEU A 62 -11.00 -1.15 -0.58
CA LEU A 62 -9.85 -1.85 -1.18
C LEU A 62 -10.28 -2.39 -2.53
N LEU A 63 -9.72 -1.83 -3.59
CA LEU A 63 -9.96 -2.22 -4.97
C LEU A 63 -8.81 -3.11 -5.45
N ILE A 64 -9.11 -4.32 -5.91
CA ILE A 64 -8.11 -5.30 -6.34
C ILE A 64 -8.36 -5.70 -7.79
N SER A 65 -7.29 -5.86 -8.54
CA SER A 65 -7.36 -6.44 -9.87
C SER A 65 -7.76 -7.92 -9.80
N ALA A 66 -8.79 -8.31 -10.57
CA ALA A 66 -9.26 -9.69 -10.65
C ALA A 66 -8.34 -10.59 -11.50
N ASN A 67 -7.54 -10.00 -12.37
CA ASN A 67 -6.72 -10.68 -13.38
C ASN A 67 -5.20 -10.50 -13.18
N LEU A 68 -4.77 -9.78 -12.13
CA LEU A 68 -3.37 -9.69 -11.74
C LEU A 68 -3.12 -10.43 -10.42
N PRO A 69 -1.91 -10.97 -10.20
CA PRO A 69 -1.59 -11.63 -8.94
C PRO A 69 -1.61 -10.62 -7.79
N MET A 70 -2.36 -10.93 -6.73
CA MET A 70 -2.28 -10.18 -5.48
C MET A 70 -1.19 -10.79 -4.61
N LEU A 71 -0.05 -10.12 -4.53
CA LEU A 71 1.08 -10.54 -3.73
C LEU A 71 1.00 -9.96 -2.32
N ARG A 72 1.63 -10.66 -1.36
CA ARG A 72 1.59 -10.30 0.06
C ARG A 72 2.08 -8.88 0.32
N TYR A 73 3.19 -8.48 -0.28
CA TYR A 73 3.76 -7.16 -0.07
C TYR A 73 2.86 -6.03 -0.61
N LEU A 74 2.15 -6.26 -1.74
CA LEU A 74 1.16 -5.31 -2.25
C LEU A 74 -0.05 -5.19 -1.31
N ALA A 75 -0.51 -6.32 -0.77
CA ALA A 75 -1.58 -6.29 0.22
C ALA A 75 -1.18 -5.50 1.47
N PHE A 76 0.03 -5.68 1.95
CA PHE A 76 0.56 -4.97 3.10
C PHE A 76 0.69 -3.47 2.86
N HIS A 77 1.12 -3.06 1.66
CA HIS A 77 1.14 -1.67 1.22
C HIS A 77 -0.24 -1.03 1.34
N GLU A 78 -1.25 -1.64 0.73
CA GLU A 78 -2.63 -1.13 0.74
C GLU A 78 -3.25 -1.15 2.15
N PHE A 79 -2.99 -2.17 2.94
CA PHE A 79 -3.45 -2.21 4.33
C PHE A 79 -2.83 -1.11 5.19
N THR A 80 -1.60 -0.70 4.89
CA THR A 80 -0.96 0.41 5.59
C THR A 80 -1.69 1.72 5.31
N HIS A 81 -2.12 1.97 4.07
CA HIS A 81 -2.94 3.15 3.75
C HIS A 81 -4.27 3.16 4.51
N ILE A 82 -4.96 2.02 4.59
CA ILE A 82 -6.20 1.89 5.37
C ILE A 82 -5.94 2.18 6.85
N PHE A 83 -4.89 1.59 7.40
CA PHE A 83 -4.49 1.78 8.79
C PHE A 83 -4.16 3.24 9.09
N ASP A 84 -3.34 3.88 8.27
CA ASP A 84 -2.92 5.27 8.45
C ASP A 84 -4.09 6.24 8.36
N ALA A 85 -4.99 6.06 7.39
CA ALA A 85 -6.19 6.88 7.27
C ALA A 85 -7.09 6.78 8.51
N GLU A 86 -7.29 5.58 9.06
CA GLU A 86 -8.06 5.38 10.27
C GLU A 86 -7.39 6.00 11.49
N MET A 87 -6.08 5.81 11.64
CA MET A 87 -5.33 6.26 12.83
C MET A 87 -5.11 7.77 12.85
N TYR A 88 -4.83 8.38 11.72
CA TYR A 88 -4.37 9.77 11.64
C TYR A 88 -5.42 10.73 11.07
N ALA A 89 -6.16 10.34 10.03
CA ALA A 89 -7.18 11.21 9.44
C ALA A 89 -8.50 11.21 10.22
N LYS A 90 -8.98 10.05 10.67
CA LYS A 90 -10.18 9.90 11.50
C LYS A 90 -11.44 10.56 10.92
N GLY A 91 -11.57 10.59 9.59
CA GLY A 91 -12.68 11.22 8.89
C GLY A 91 -12.48 12.72 8.60
N ASP A 92 -11.36 13.31 8.95
CA ASP A 92 -11.02 14.68 8.62
C ASP A 92 -10.33 14.75 7.25
N LYS A 93 -10.93 15.47 6.31
CA LYS A 93 -10.42 15.59 4.94
C LYS A 93 -9.06 16.27 4.89
N THR A 94 -8.88 17.33 5.66
CA THR A 94 -7.61 18.10 5.68
C THR A 94 -6.47 17.24 6.22
N ARG A 95 -6.72 16.51 7.31
CA ARG A 95 -5.75 15.56 7.87
C ARG A 95 -5.44 14.45 6.88
N TYR A 96 -6.46 13.88 6.23
CA TYR A 96 -6.26 12.83 5.23
C TYR A 96 -5.34 13.28 4.10
N LEU A 97 -5.60 14.46 3.53
CA LEU A 97 -4.74 15.06 2.52
C LEU A 97 -3.33 15.33 3.07
N GLY A 98 -3.24 15.81 4.31
CA GLY A 98 -1.97 16.12 4.98
C GLY A 98 -1.07 14.89 5.23
N ILE A 99 -1.63 13.69 5.33
CA ILE A 99 -0.86 12.48 5.58
C ILE A 99 -0.55 11.66 4.32
N THR A 100 -1.02 12.04 3.13
CA THR A 100 -0.86 11.20 1.91
C THR A 100 0.58 10.86 1.61
N GLY A 101 1.49 11.82 1.64
CA GLY A 101 2.92 11.57 1.41
C GLY A 101 3.55 10.72 2.53
N PHE A 102 3.17 10.95 3.79
CA PHE A 102 3.61 10.11 4.90
C PHE A 102 3.12 8.68 4.73
N SER A 103 1.83 8.50 4.43
CA SER A 103 1.22 7.18 4.28
C SER A 103 1.85 6.40 3.12
N GLU A 104 2.15 7.06 1.99
CA GLU A 104 2.87 6.44 0.87
C GLU A 104 4.27 5.97 1.29
N TYR A 105 5.00 6.82 2.01
CA TYR A 105 6.32 6.45 2.52
C TYR A 105 6.24 5.29 3.51
N HIS A 106 5.31 5.33 4.47
CA HIS A 106 5.10 4.27 5.45
C HIS A 106 4.69 2.94 4.78
N ALA A 107 3.74 2.98 3.85
CA ALA A 107 3.32 1.81 3.08
C ALA A 107 4.49 1.20 2.29
N SER A 108 5.34 2.04 1.70
CA SER A 108 6.54 1.60 0.98
C SER A 108 7.61 0.98 1.90
N GLN A 109 7.75 1.45 3.14
CA GLN A 109 8.62 0.81 4.13
C GLN A 109 8.10 -0.58 4.51
N VAL A 110 6.80 -0.70 4.78
CA VAL A 110 6.17 -2.00 5.09
C VAL A 110 6.31 -2.95 3.90
N GLU A 111 6.09 -2.48 2.68
CA GLU A 111 6.31 -3.24 1.44
C GLU A 111 7.75 -3.74 1.33
N LEU A 112 8.75 -2.87 1.55
CA LEU A 112 10.16 -3.24 1.51
C LEU A 112 10.49 -4.34 2.52
N LEU A 113 9.98 -4.26 3.74
CA LEU A 113 10.19 -5.30 4.74
C LEU A 113 9.65 -6.65 4.27
N GLN A 114 8.49 -6.66 3.58
CA GLN A 114 7.95 -7.90 3.01
C GLN A 114 8.80 -8.44 1.86
N LEU A 115 9.32 -7.57 0.99
CA LEU A 115 10.24 -7.94 -0.10
C LEU A 115 11.57 -8.50 0.42
N LEU A 116 12.01 -8.05 1.58
CA LEU A 116 13.18 -8.59 2.30
C LEU A 116 12.88 -9.88 3.09
N GLY A 117 11.64 -10.37 3.05
CA GLY A 117 11.25 -11.63 3.70
C GLY A 117 11.02 -11.52 5.21
N VAL A 118 10.84 -10.31 5.75
CA VAL A 118 10.55 -10.10 7.17
C VAL A 118 9.18 -10.68 7.52
N LYS A 119 9.14 -11.59 8.48
CA LYS A 119 7.89 -12.22 8.93
C LYS A 119 7.29 -11.54 10.15
N ASN A 120 8.13 -10.96 10.99
CA ASN A 120 7.75 -10.20 12.19
C ASN A 120 8.76 -9.08 12.42
N VAL A 121 8.40 -8.10 13.23
CA VAL A 121 9.23 -6.90 13.48
C VAL A 121 10.56 -7.24 14.17
N GLU A 122 10.63 -8.38 14.86
CA GLU A 122 11.83 -8.80 15.60
C GLU A 122 12.88 -9.49 14.71
N GLY A 123 12.49 -9.93 13.52
CA GLY A 123 13.32 -10.72 12.62
C GLY A 123 13.73 -9.99 11.36
N ILE A 124 14.24 -8.76 11.45
CA ILE A 124 14.77 -8.04 10.28
C ILE A 124 16.06 -8.72 9.81
N PRO A 125 16.10 -9.29 8.60
CA PRO A 125 17.30 -9.90 8.08
C PRO A 125 18.40 -8.85 7.85
N ASP A 126 19.64 -9.28 7.88
CA ASP A 126 20.74 -8.42 7.43
C ASP A 126 20.57 -8.10 5.95
N PHE A 127 20.51 -6.82 5.64
CA PHE A 127 20.48 -6.34 4.27
C PHE A 127 21.37 -5.10 4.12
N SER A 128 21.73 -4.80 2.90
CA SER A 128 22.47 -3.58 2.55
C SER A 128 21.73 -2.82 1.46
N MET A 129 22.12 -1.59 1.21
CA MET A 129 21.58 -0.79 0.09
C MET A 129 21.84 -1.44 -1.28
N LYS A 130 22.78 -2.41 -1.36
CA LYS A 130 23.08 -3.19 -2.56
C LYS A 130 22.26 -4.48 -2.69
N THR A 131 21.55 -4.88 -1.63
CA THR A 131 20.68 -6.07 -1.67
C THR A 131 19.67 -5.93 -2.79
N ILE A 132 19.51 -6.99 -3.59
CA ILE A 132 18.56 -7.02 -4.71
C ILE A 132 17.22 -7.54 -4.21
N ILE A 133 16.17 -6.81 -4.53
CA ILE A 133 14.77 -7.19 -4.31
C ILE A 133 14.06 -7.34 -5.66
N GLU A 134 12.98 -8.12 -5.68
CA GLU A 134 12.23 -8.44 -6.90
C GLU A 134 10.74 -8.07 -6.75
N PRO A 135 10.39 -6.76 -6.71
CA PRO A 135 8.99 -6.37 -6.87
C PRO A 135 8.48 -6.71 -8.29
N LEU A 136 7.17 -6.70 -8.49
CA LEU A 136 6.57 -6.96 -9.81
C LEU A 136 7.09 -6.00 -10.89
N SER A 137 7.48 -4.79 -10.50
CA SER A 137 8.05 -3.77 -11.40
C SER A 137 9.50 -4.08 -11.86
N GLY A 138 10.06 -5.22 -11.44
CA GLY A 138 11.38 -5.69 -11.87
C GLY A 138 12.45 -5.62 -10.76
N LYS A 139 13.56 -6.31 -11.02
CA LYS A 139 14.70 -6.38 -10.09
C LYS A 139 15.33 -5.01 -9.89
N ARG A 140 15.61 -4.66 -8.64
CA ARG A 140 16.33 -3.44 -8.27
C ARG A 140 17.05 -3.58 -6.94
N SER A 141 18.03 -2.73 -6.68
CA SER A 141 18.65 -2.66 -5.36
C SER A 141 17.72 -1.99 -4.34
N VAL A 142 17.93 -2.26 -3.06
CA VAL A 142 17.24 -1.55 -1.97
C VAL A 142 17.43 -0.04 -2.11
N PHE A 143 18.64 0.41 -2.47
CA PHE A 143 18.90 1.84 -2.71
C PHE A 143 17.98 2.43 -3.77
N GLN A 144 17.90 1.81 -4.95
CA GLN A 144 17.02 2.27 -6.03
C GLN A 144 15.56 2.29 -5.62
N TYR A 145 15.10 1.26 -4.92
CA TYR A 145 13.74 1.18 -4.42
C TYR A 145 13.42 2.32 -3.43
N VAL A 146 14.29 2.52 -2.45
CA VAL A 146 14.11 3.58 -1.43
C VAL A 146 14.13 4.97 -2.06
N ASP A 147 15.05 5.21 -3.00
CA ASP A 147 15.17 6.49 -3.69
C ASP A 147 13.92 6.81 -4.52
N GLU A 148 13.41 5.83 -5.30
CA GLU A 148 12.17 5.97 -6.07
C GLU A 148 10.96 6.26 -5.16
N LYS A 149 10.79 5.51 -4.08
CA LYS A 149 9.65 5.66 -3.17
C LYS A 149 9.72 6.96 -2.37
N TYR A 150 10.90 7.37 -1.98
CA TYR A 150 11.13 8.66 -1.32
C TYR A 150 10.75 9.83 -2.24
N ASN A 151 11.23 9.81 -3.49
CA ASN A 151 10.91 10.85 -4.47
C ASN A 151 9.42 10.91 -4.77
N HIS A 152 8.77 9.76 -4.93
CA HIS A 152 7.31 9.69 -5.11
C HIS A 152 6.55 10.30 -3.91
N ALA A 153 6.93 9.98 -2.68
CA ALA A 153 6.32 10.55 -1.49
C ALA A 153 6.50 12.09 -1.42
N ILE A 154 7.68 12.60 -1.78
CA ILE A 154 7.95 14.04 -1.84
C ILE A 154 7.10 14.73 -2.91
N GLU A 155 6.90 14.11 -4.08
CA GLU A 155 6.04 14.63 -5.13
C GLU A 155 4.59 14.80 -4.67
N LEU A 156 4.08 13.89 -3.86
CA LEU A 156 2.73 13.97 -3.28
C LEU A 156 2.58 15.20 -2.36
N PHE A 157 3.62 15.58 -1.62
CA PHE A 157 3.61 16.80 -0.82
C PHE A 157 3.69 18.07 -1.67
N SER A 158 4.29 17.99 -2.84
CA SER A 158 4.57 19.15 -3.71
C SER A 158 3.45 19.47 -4.70
N ARG A 159 2.46 18.59 -4.82
CA ARG A 159 1.36 18.76 -5.78
C ARG A 159 0.55 20.03 -5.46
N LYS A 160 0.35 20.86 -6.48
CA LYS A 160 -0.49 22.08 -6.38
C LYS A 160 -1.95 21.74 -6.04
N ASP A 161 -2.46 20.63 -6.54
CA ASP A 161 -3.78 20.08 -6.24
C ASP A 161 -3.92 19.67 -4.76
N PHE A 162 -2.84 19.28 -4.10
CA PHE A 162 -2.80 19.05 -2.66
C PHE A 162 -3.06 20.35 -1.90
N LEU A 163 -2.38 21.45 -2.27
CA LEU A 163 -2.56 22.77 -1.64
C LEU A 163 -3.93 23.36 -1.95
N ALA A 164 -4.42 23.23 -3.18
CA ALA A 164 -5.74 23.74 -3.61
C ALA A 164 -6.92 23.03 -2.93
N ASN A 165 -6.73 21.84 -2.35
CA ASN A 165 -7.78 21.14 -1.61
C ASN A 165 -7.73 21.36 -0.09
N ILE A 166 -6.75 22.14 0.39
CA ILE A 166 -6.64 22.53 1.80
C ILE A 166 -7.37 23.87 2.07
N GLU A 167 -7.50 24.71 1.05
CA GLU A 167 -8.27 25.95 1.11
C GLU A 167 -9.78 25.68 0.95
#